data_ac3f83799073a506fffe624534defa7f
#
_entry.id   ac3f83799073a506fffe624534defa7f
#
_cell.length_a   1.000
_cell.length_b   1.000
_cell.length_c   1.000
_cell.angle_alpha   90.00
_cell.angle_beta   90.00
_cell.angle_gamma   90.00
#
_symmetry.space_group_name_H-M   'P 1'
#
loop_
_entity.id
_entity.type
_entity.pdbx_description
1 polymer ?
#
loop_
_entity_poly.entity_id
_entity_poly.type
_entity_poly.pdbx_seq_one_letter_code
_entity_poly.pdbx_strand_id
1 'polypeptide(L)'
;MNNKTLAFYNKNAKAFAEETAFVDFKETQDKFINILQGKRVLDFGCGAGRDSKYFVEAGLDVVAIDGSAELCQIAESYVGIPVQQMLFQELVDRSRYDGIWACSSILHLPKEELRSVLMKMLNALTDNGIIYTSFKTCLIQLLSKYNLVH
;
A
#
# COMPACT_ATOMS: atom_id res chain seq x y z
N MET A 1 9.56 -8.64 -4.54
CA MET A 1 10.72 -7.84 -4.09
C MET A 1 11.94 -8.76 -4.00
N ASN A 2 13.07 -8.36 -4.54
CA ASN A 2 14.26 -9.21 -4.44
C ASN A 2 14.90 -9.15 -3.04
N ASN A 3 15.71 -10.16 -2.70
CA ASN A 3 16.33 -10.26 -1.37
C ASN A 3 17.22 -9.06 -1.01
N LYS A 4 17.82 -8.39 -2.01
CA LYS A 4 18.65 -7.19 -1.78
C LYS A 4 17.80 -5.99 -1.33
N THR A 5 16.62 -5.80 -1.92
CA THR A 5 15.70 -4.73 -1.56
C THR A 5 15.14 -4.93 -0.15
N LEU A 6 14.75 -6.17 0.19
CA LEU A 6 14.30 -6.50 1.55
C LEU A 6 15.40 -6.28 2.59
N ALA A 7 16.63 -6.74 2.31
CA ALA A 7 17.76 -6.54 3.20
C ALA A 7 18.08 -5.04 3.42
N PHE A 8 17.94 -4.23 2.37
CA PHE A 8 18.10 -2.77 2.48
C PHE A 8 17.07 -2.16 3.42
N TYR A 9 15.77 -2.47 3.25
CA TYR A 9 14.72 -1.93 4.12
C TYR A 9 14.84 -2.43 5.55
N ASN A 10 15.15 -3.70 5.78
CA ASN A 10 15.39 -4.22 7.12
C ASN A 10 16.55 -3.47 7.81
N LYS A 11 17.66 -3.27 7.11
CA LYS A 11 18.82 -2.58 7.66
C LYS A 11 18.57 -1.10 7.94
N ASN A 12 17.76 -0.43 7.12
CA ASN A 12 17.54 1.02 7.17
C ASN A 12 16.13 1.39 7.67
N ALA A 13 15.41 0.47 8.31
CA ALA A 13 14.01 0.66 8.68
C ALA A 13 13.78 1.90 9.55
N LYS A 14 14.63 2.16 10.55
CA LYS A 14 14.51 3.34 11.42
C LYS A 14 14.73 4.64 10.64
N ALA A 15 15.78 4.72 9.84
CA ALA A 15 16.07 5.89 9.02
C ALA A 15 14.93 6.15 8.01
N PHE A 16 14.43 5.11 7.37
CA PHE A 16 13.28 5.20 6.47
C PHE A 16 12.02 5.70 7.19
N ALA A 17 11.73 5.20 8.38
CA ALA A 17 10.61 5.64 9.19
C ALA A 17 10.71 7.13 9.56
N GLU A 18 11.89 7.59 9.96
CA GLU A 18 12.15 9.00 10.30
C GLU A 18 11.99 9.90 9.08
N GLU A 19 12.52 9.50 7.92
CA GLU A 19 12.44 10.27 6.68
C GLU A 19 11.01 10.36 6.13
N THR A 20 10.19 9.32 6.29
CA THR A 20 8.84 9.26 5.72
C THR A 20 7.75 9.77 6.64
N ALA A 21 7.98 9.82 7.96
CA ALA A 21 6.98 10.21 8.96
C ALA A 21 6.40 11.61 8.74
N PHE A 22 7.21 12.54 8.25
CA PHE A 22 6.84 13.96 8.11
C PHE A 22 6.52 14.38 6.66
N VAL A 23 6.53 13.45 5.72
CA VAL A 23 6.12 13.75 4.34
C VAL A 23 4.61 14.00 4.32
N ASP A 24 4.22 15.19 3.89
CA ASP A 24 2.81 15.57 3.76
C ASP A 24 2.20 14.93 2.51
N PHE A 25 1.29 14.01 2.71
CA PHE A 25 0.54 13.30 1.65
C PHE A 25 -0.97 13.51 1.77
N LYS A 26 -1.38 14.40 2.67
CA LYS A 26 -2.79 14.60 3.06
C LYS A 26 -3.71 14.82 1.88
N GLU A 27 -3.36 15.68 0.93
CA GLU A 27 -4.21 15.97 -0.22
C GLU A 27 -4.49 14.70 -1.06
N THR A 28 -3.48 13.88 -1.29
CA THR A 28 -3.62 12.63 -2.06
C THR A 28 -4.40 11.58 -1.28
N GLN A 29 -4.15 11.46 0.02
CA GLN A 29 -4.90 10.57 0.91
C GLN A 29 -6.37 10.96 0.95
N ASP A 30 -6.69 12.24 1.09
CA ASP A 30 -8.07 12.75 1.10
C ASP A 30 -8.79 12.48 -0.23
N LYS A 31 -8.12 12.69 -1.37
CA LYS A 31 -8.67 12.36 -2.69
C LYS A 31 -9.02 10.87 -2.80
N PHE A 32 -8.14 9.99 -2.33
CA PHE A 32 -8.38 8.56 -2.31
C PHE A 32 -9.60 8.20 -1.44
N ILE A 33 -9.65 8.72 -0.21
CA ILE A 33 -10.76 8.49 0.72
C ILE A 33 -12.09 8.94 0.10
N ASN A 34 -12.11 10.12 -0.53
CA ASN A 34 -13.33 10.72 -1.07
C ASN A 34 -13.96 9.93 -2.23
N ILE A 35 -13.17 9.14 -2.95
CA ILE A 35 -13.69 8.33 -4.05
C ILE A 35 -13.96 6.87 -3.70
N LEU A 36 -13.62 6.44 -2.47
CA LEU A 36 -13.94 5.08 -1.99
C LEU A 36 -15.45 4.86 -1.91
N GLN A 37 -15.90 3.70 -2.39
CA GLN A 37 -17.30 3.28 -2.28
C GLN A 37 -17.57 2.43 -1.02
N GLY A 38 -16.58 2.23 -0.16
CA GLY A 38 -16.65 1.48 1.08
C GLY A 38 -15.52 1.89 2.01
N LYS A 39 -15.23 1.07 3.03
CA LYS A 39 -14.28 1.43 4.08
C LYS A 39 -13.08 0.49 4.20
N ARG A 40 -13.09 -0.65 3.52
CA ARG A 40 -12.03 -1.64 3.66
C ARG A 40 -10.88 -1.34 2.69
N VAL A 41 -9.73 -1.00 3.25
CA VAL A 41 -8.54 -0.57 2.51
C VAL A 41 -7.37 -1.51 2.81
N LEU A 42 -6.66 -1.92 1.77
CA LEU A 42 -5.36 -2.57 1.88
C LEU A 42 -4.26 -1.53 1.65
N ASP A 43 -3.43 -1.29 2.66
CA ASP A 43 -2.17 -0.55 2.51
C ASP A 43 -1.08 -1.55 2.08
N PHE A 44 -0.80 -1.55 0.79
CA PHE A 44 -0.01 -2.56 0.10
C PHE A 44 1.45 -2.12 -0.01
N GLY A 45 2.24 -2.50 0.99
CA GLY A 45 3.59 -2.00 1.22
C GLY A 45 3.54 -0.76 2.11
N CYS A 46 3.05 -0.93 3.35
CA CYS A 46 2.75 0.18 4.25
C CYS A 46 4.00 0.90 4.79
N GLY A 47 5.19 0.33 4.62
CA GLY A 47 6.41 0.87 5.18
C GLY A 47 6.32 1.04 6.70
N ALA A 48 6.62 2.22 7.19
CA ALA A 48 6.54 2.56 8.61
C ALA A 48 5.13 2.93 9.11
N GLY A 49 4.11 2.86 8.24
CA GLY A 49 2.71 3.02 8.63
C GLY A 49 2.13 4.43 8.54
N ARG A 50 2.81 5.38 7.89
CA ARG A 50 2.31 6.76 7.72
C ARG A 50 0.89 6.81 7.17
N ASP A 51 0.67 6.15 6.03
CA ASP A 51 -0.63 6.17 5.35
C ASP A 51 -1.67 5.33 6.08
N SER A 52 -1.27 4.16 6.57
CA SER A 52 -2.13 3.29 7.40
C SER A 52 -2.70 4.06 8.60
N LYS A 53 -1.85 4.82 9.32
CA LYS A 53 -2.29 5.63 10.45
C LYS A 53 -3.32 6.68 10.03
N TYR A 54 -3.06 7.37 8.94
CA TYR A 54 -3.99 8.38 8.40
C TYR A 54 -5.36 7.78 8.08
N PHE A 55 -5.38 6.63 7.44
CA PHE A 55 -6.62 5.94 7.07
C PHE A 55 -7.38 5.39 8.29
N VAL A 56 -6.68 4.85 9.29
CA VAL A 56 -7.30 4.41 10.55
C VAL A 56 -7.93 5.60 11.28
N GLU A 57 -7.24 6.72 11.38
CA GLU A 57 -7.76 7.95 12.00
C GLU A 57 -8.94 8.55 11.22
N ALA A 58 -9.00 8.32 9.92
CA ALA A 58 -10.15 8.69 9.08
C ALA A 58 -11.35 7.72 9.19
N GLY A 59 -11.26 6.68 10.02
CA GLY A 59 -12.34 5.72 10.26
C GLY A 59 -12.43 4.58 9.27
N LEU A 60 -11.38 4.33 8.48
CA LEU A 60 -11.33 3.19 7.55
C LEU A 60 -10.92 1.90 8.27
N ASP A 61 -11.37 0.77 7.72
CA ASP A 61 -10.96 -0.58 8.10
C ASP A 61 -9.69 -0.95 7.30
N VAL A 62 -8.53 -0.80 7.93
CA VAL A 62 -7.23 -0.92 7.27
C VAL A 62 -6.60 -2.27 7.53
N VAL A 63 -6.23 -2.94 6.46
CA VAL A 63 -5.29 -4.07 6.46
C VAL A 63 -3.95 -3.55 5.95
N ALA A 64 -2.89 -3.68 6.75
CA ALA A 64 -1.56 -3.21 6.39
C ALA A 64 -0.60 -4.39 6.21
N ILE A 65 0.15 -4.37 5.13
CA ILE A 65 1.19 -5.36 4.86
C ILE A 65 2.49 -4.71 4.41
N ASP A 66 3.60 -5.34 4.75
CA ASP A 66 4.93 -5.00 4.23
C ASP A 66 5.81 -6.25 4.16
N GLY A 67 6.77 -6.27 3.26
CA GLY A 67 7.74 -7.38 3.15
C GLY A 67 8.85 -7.34 4.19
N SER A 68 9.12 -6.18 4.78
CA SER A 68 10.16 -5.98 5.81
C SER A 68 9.61 -6.25 7.20
N ALA A 69 10.18 -7.24 7.89
CA ALA A 69 9.79 -7.56 9.27
C ALA A 69 10.00 -6.38 10.22
N GLU A 70 11.09 -5.66 10.07
CA GLU A 70 11.42 -4.48 10.88
C GLU A 70 10.46 -3.33 10.65
N LEU A 71 10.09 -3.05 9.39
CA LEU A 71 9.07 -2.04 9.08
C LEU A 71 7.70 -2.43 9.62
N CYS A 72 7.33 -3.71 9.53
CA CYS A 72 6.07 -4.20 10.12
C CYS A 72 6.01 -3.92 11.62
N GLN A 73 7.08 -4.18 12.37
CA GLN A 73 7.13 -3.91 13.82
C GLN A 73 7.01 -2.40 14.12
N ILE A 74 7.70 -1.57 13.37
CA ILE A 74 7.61 -0.10 13.51
C ILE A 74 6.20 0.38 13.21
N ALA A 75 5.62 -0.07 12.08
CA ALA A 75 4.27 0.30 11.67
C ALA A 75 3.21 -0.15 12.67
N GLU A 76 3.29 -1.39 13.16
CA GLU A 76 2.38 -1.93 14.17
C GLU A 76 2.37 -1.10 15.45
N SER A 77 3.56 -0.74 15.93
CA SER A 77 3.70 0.14 17.12
C SER A 77 3.17 1.55 16.87
N TYR A 78 3.36 2.08 15.67
CA TYR A 78 2.98 3.45 15.32
C TYR A 78 1.48 3.59 15.03
N VAL A 79 0.90 2.63 14.31
CA VAL A 79 -0.50 2.67 13.86
C VAL A 79 -1.45 2.14 14.93
N GLY A 80 -1.02 1.13 15.71
CA GLY A 80 -1.83 0.46 16.72
C GLY A 80 -2.75 -0.62 16.15
N ILE A 81 -2.47 -1.13 14.97
CA ILE A 81 -3.15 -2.28 14.34
C ILE A 81 -2.13 -3.36 14.00
N PRO A 82 -2.52 -4.63 13.87
CA PRO A 82 -1.64 -5.68 13.36
C PRO A 82 -1.14 -5.34 11.97
N VAL A 83 0.15 -5.56 11.71
CA VAL A 83 0.77 -5.41 10.39
C VAL A 83 1.34 -6.75 9.95
N GLN A 84 0.85 -7.25 8.83
CA GLN A 84 1.24 -8.56 8.33
C GLN A 84 2.51 -8.47 7.49
N GLN A 85 3.52 -9.26 7.85
CA GLN A 85 4.68 -9.46 6.99
C GLN A 85 4.26 -10.34 5.80
N MET A 86 4.24 -9.77 4.59
CA MET A 86 3.82 -10.46 3.38
C MET A 86 4.47 -9.83 2.14
N LEU A 87 4.91 -10.66 1.22
CA LEU A 87 5.36 -10.21 -0.09
C LEU A 87 4.17 -9.91 -1.00
N PHE A 88 4.34 -9.01 -1.96
CA PHE A 88 3.28 -8.65 -2.92
C PHE A 88 2.75 -9.84 -3.72
N GLN A 89 3.65 -10.78 -4.05
CA GLN A 89 3.32 -12.00 -4.79
C GLN A 89 2.41 -12.97 -4.02
N GLU A 90 2.36 -12.83 -2.70
CA GLU A 90 1.58 -13.70 -1.81
C GLU A 90 0.12 -13.27 -1.66
N LEU A 91 -0.27 -12.12 -2.24
CA LEU A 91 -1.66 -11.66 -2.21
C LEU A 91 -2.59 -12.64 -2.93
N VAL A 92 -3.54 -13.21 -2.19
CA VAL A 92 -4.52 -14.19 -2.69
C VAL A 92 -5.96 -13.81 -2.39
N ASP A 93 -6.19 -12.69 -1.73
CA ASP A 93 -7.52 -12.19 -1.41
C ASP A 93 -8.36 -11.97 -2.68
N ARG A 94 -9.68 -12.14 -2.55
CA ARG A 94 -10.63 -11.93 -3.63
C ARG A 94 -11.80 -11.09 -3.15
N SER A 95 -12.16 -10.07 -3.94
CA SER A 95 -13.34 -9.21 -3.71
C SER A 95 -13.45 -8.76 -2.24
N ARG A 96 -12.33 -8.34 -1.66
CA ARG A 96 -12.21 -8.06 -0.23
C ARG A 96 -12.07 -6.58 0.08
N TYR A 97 -11.41 -5.81 -0.79
CA TYR A 97 -11.05 -4.43 -0.51
C TYR A 97 -11.81 -3.45 -1.40
N ASP A 98 -12.27 -2.36 -0.81
CA ASP A 98 -12.87 -1.23 -1.53
C ASP A 98 -11.80 -0.30 -2.09
N GLY A 99 -10.61 -0.33 -1.52
CA GLY A 99 -9.45 0.36 -2.02
C GLY A 99 -8.14 -0.35 -1.73
N ILE A 100 -7.18 -0.24 -2.64
CA ILE A 100 -5.81 -0.68 -2.44
C ILE A 100 -4.89 0.52 -2.64
N TRP A 101 -4.13 0.83 -1.61
CA TRP A 101 -3.15 1.90 -1.58
C TRP A 101 -1.74 1.33 -1.72
N ALA A 102 -1.07 1.65 -2.81
CA ALA A 102 0.29 1.17 -3.12
C ALA A 102 1.21 2.37 -3.40
N CYS A 103 1.45 3.16 -2.37
CA CYS A 103 2.26 4.38 -2.45
C CYS A 103 3.75 4.05 -2.50
N SER A 104 4.38 4.26 -3.63
CA SER A 104 5.82 4.02 -3.86
C SER A 104 6.30 2.62 -3.44
N SER A 105 5.44 1.63 -3.49
CA SER A 105 5.72 0.27 -3.00
C SER A 105 6.01 -0.73 -4.12
N ILE A 106 5.11 -0.88 -5.08
CA ILE A 106 5.23 -1.89 -6.16
C ILE A 106 6.27 -1.51 -7.23
N LEU A 107 6.81 -0.30 -7.16
CA LEU A 107 7.84 0.18 -8.11
C LEU A 107 9.15 -0.64 -8.09
N HIS A 108 9.39 -1.39 -7.02
CA HIS A 108 10.58 -2.23 -6.86
C HIS A 108 10.43 -3.63 -7.51
N LEU A 109 9.24 -3.94 -8.02
CA LEU A 109 9.00 -5.22 -8.67
C LEU A 109 9.65 -5.26 -10.07
N PRO A 110 10.26 -6.38 -10.46
CA PRO A 110 10.61 -6.63 -11.85
C PRO A 110 9.39 -6.53 -12.75
N LYS A 111 9.57 -6.07 -13.99
CA LYS A 111 8.45 -5.89 -14.94
C LYS A 111 7.62 -7.16 -15.15
N GLU A 112 8.28 -8.30 -15.14
CA GLU A 112 7.65 -9.62 -15.30
C GLU A 112 6.69 -9.95 -14.16
N GLU A 113 7.04 -9.53 -12.95
CA GLU A 113 6.22 -9.75 -11.75
C GLU A 113 5.14 -8.69 -11.56
N LEU A 114 5.38 -7.46 -12.02
CA LEU A 114 4.48 -6.33 -11.84
C LEU A 114 3.07 -6.63 -12.41
N ARG A 115 3.01 -7.21 -13.61
CA ARG A 115 1.73 -7.58 -14.24
C ARG A 115 0.96 -8.59 -13.39
N SER A 116 1.64 -9.61 -12.90
CA SER A 116 1.02 -10.64 -12.05
C SER A 116 0.49 -10.05 -10.75
N VAL A 117 1.26 -9.19 -10.11
CA VAL A 117 0.85 -8.50 -8.88
C VAL A 117 -0.33 -7.57 -9.12
N LEU A 118 -0.34 -6.79 -10.20
CA LEU A 118 -1.48 -5.94 -10.56
C LEU A 118 -2.76 -6.75 -10.77
N MET A 119 -2.68 -7.91 -11.41
CA MET A 119 -3.83 -8.81 -11.56
C MET A 119 -4.33 -9.33 -10.21
N LYS A 120 -3.44 -9.66 -9.30
CA LYS A 120 -3.81 -10.05 -7.93
C LYS A 120 -4.50 -8.91 -7.17
N MET A 121 -4.00 -7.67 -7.30
CA MET A 121 -4.64 -6.49 -6.73
C MET A 121 -6.05 -6.30 -7.29
N LEU A 122 -6.22 -6.40 -8.62
CA LEU A 122 -7.55 -6.29 -9.25
C LEU A 122 -8.51 -7.38 -8.76
N ASN A 123 -8.03 -8.61 -8.60
CA ASN A 123 -8.86 -9.70 -8.07
C ASN A 123 -9.24 -9.50 -6.60
N ALA A 124 -8.40 -8.83 -5.83
CA ALA A 124 -8.64 -8.52 -4.42
C ALA A 124 -9.64 -7.38 -4.22
N LEU A 125 -9.92 -6.57 -5.24
CA LEU A 125 -10.89 -5.50 -5.18
C LEU A 125 -12.34 -6.01 -5.26
N THR A 126 -13.23 -5.32 -4.54
CA THR A 126 -14.67 -5.36 -4.77
C THR A 126 -15.00 -4.77 -6.15
N ASP A 127 -16.26 -4.90 -6.61
CA ASP A 127 -16.63 -4.49 -7.98
C ASP A 127 -16.41 -3.01 -8.26
N ASN A 128 -16.60 -2.15 -7.26
CA ASN A 128 -16.36 -0.71 -7.37
C ASN A 128 -15.05 -0.26 -6.70
N GLY A 129 -14.17 -1.23 -6.43
CA GLY A 129 -12.90 -0.97 -5.78
C GLY A 129 -11.94 -0.17 -6.65
N ILE A 130 -11.05 0.58 -6.00
CA ILE A 130 -10.06 1.44 -6.66
C ILE A 130 -8.65 1.08 -6.22
N ILE A 131 -7.68 1.30 -7.09
CA ILE A 131 -6.25 1.21 -6.77
C ILE A 131 -5.62 2.58 -6.91
N TYR A 132 -4.91 3.00 -5.87
CA TYR A 132 -3.92 4.07 -5.96
C TYR A 132 -2.52 3.45 -6.05
N THR A 133 -1.74 3.91 -6.99
CA THR A 133 -0.32 3.57 -7.08
C THR A 133 0.50 4.78 -7.49
N SER A 134 1.69 4.93 -6.92
CA SER A 134 2.65 5.96 -7.31
C SER A 134 3.99 5.34 -7.66
N PHE A 135 4.63 5.92 -8.67
CA PHE A 135 5.99 5.62 -9.10
C PHE A 135 6.83 6.89 -8.99
N LYS A 136 8.12 6.77 -8.75
CA LYS A 136 9.02 7.93 -8.57
C LYS A 136 9.09 8.91 -9.75
N THR A 137 8.60 8.52 -10.91
CA THR A 137 8.41 9.39 -12.07
C THR A 137 6.93 9.74 -12.22
N CYS A 138 6.57 10.80 -11.60
CA CYS A 138 5.42 11.70 -11.81
C CYS A 138 4.24 11.23 -12.69
N LEU A 139 3.58 10.10 -12.39
CA LEU A 139 2.27 9.79 -12.94
C LEU A 139 1.44 9.07 -11.87
N ILE A 140 0.48 9.78 -11.32
CA ILE A 140 -0.59 9.21 -10.51
C ILE A 140 -1.56 8.53 -11.47
N GLN A 141 -1.67 7.21 -11.42
CA GLN A 141 -2.71 6.48 -12.13
C GLN A 141 -3.69 5.88 -11.12
N LEU A 142 -4.95 6.32 -11.22
CA LEU A 142 -6.07 5.67 -10.57
C LEU A 142 -6.61 4.61 -11.52
N LEU A 143 -6.53 3.34 -11.11
CA LEU A 143 -7.10 2.23 -11.85
C LEU A 143 -8.38 1.79 -11.14
N SER A 144 -9.48 1.73 -11.83
CA SER A 144 -10.67 1.02 -11.40
C SER A 144 -10.77 -0.33 -12.12
N LYS A 145 -11.49 -1.29 -11.53
CA LYS A 145 -11.68 -2.63 -12.11
C LYS A 145 -12.26 -2.60 -13.53
N TYR A 146 -12.90 -1.50 -13.92
CA TYR A 146 -13.59 -1.35 -15.20
C TYR A 146 -13.19 -0.12 -16.02
N ASN A 147 -12.42 0.82 -15.46
CA ASN A 147 -11.99 2.03 -16.18
C ASN A 147 -10.56 2.42 -15.79
N LEU A 148 -9.68 2.48 -16.78
CA LEU A 148 -8.42 3.22 -16.70
C LEU A 148 -8.77 4.71 -16.71
N VAL A 149 -8.65 5.36 -15.57
CA VAL A 149 -8.78 6.82 -15.50
C VAL A 149 -7.36 7.40 -15.62
N HIS A 150 -7.08 8.04 -16.72
CA HIS A 150 -5.85 8.79 -16.95
C HIS A 150 -5.85 10.12 -16.22
#